data_8b7131fdbebb6140d0bfffce701d4323
#
_entry.id   8b7131fdbebb6140d0bfffce701d4323
#
_cell.length_a   1.000
_cell.length_b   1.000
_cell.length_c   1.000
_cell.angle_alpha   90.00
_cell.angle_beta   90.00
_cell.angle_gamma   90.00
#
_symmetry.space_group_name_H-M   'P 1'
#
loop_
_entity.id
_entity.type
_entity.pdbx_description
1 polymer ?
#
loop_
_entity_poly.entity_id
_entity_poly.type
_entity_poly.pdbx_seq_one_letter_code
_entity_poly.pdbx_strand_id
1 'polypeptide(L)'
;ERRPGRAVPPNGGHRRKGWNRRGPGRVQISVKTLKGTTKNERQTLARRCTAGELHRLHPNIYVPAAAWATLTETEKRRLRHLTAADGRRDMIIVGRSAALVHGLDIIEPMAAGGRPAPQWPVPPGDDIIELAHPTRRKFETRGTIHESKLVWGPDQVVVVDGRAVTS
;
A
#
# COMPACT_ATOMS: atom_id res chain seq x y z
N GLU A 1 52.28 -3.40 -38.91
CA GLU A 1 52.39 -3.43 -37.43
C GLU A 1 51.03 -3.76 -36.84
N ARG A 2 50.84 -5.01 -36.37
CA ARG A 2 49.59 -5.49 -35.79
C ARG A 2 49.68 -5.39 -34.28
N ARG A 3 48.81 -4.61 -33.64
CA ARG A 3 48.74 -4.53 -32.19
C ARG A 3 48.11 -5.81 -31.60
N PRO A 4 48.71 -6.41 -30.55
CA PRO A 4 48.17 -7.61 -29.91
C PRO A 4 46.90 -7.28 -29.13
N GLY A 5 45.89 -8.17 -29.25
CA GLY A 5 44.58 -8.07 -28.60
C GLY A 5 44.70 -8.16 -27.08
N ARG A 6 43.98 -7.26 -26.41
CA ARG A 6 43.82 -7.20 -24.96
C ARG A 6 42.87 -8.32 -24.55
N ALA A 7 43.37 -9.30 -23.79
CA ALA A 7 42.55 -10.36 -23.21
C ALA A 7 41.56 -9.76 -22.16
N VAL A 8 40.29 -10.07 -22.30
CA VAL A 8 39.24 -9.74 -21.34
C VAL A 8 39.30 -10.79 -20.23
N PRO A 9 39.40 -10.39 -18.94
CA PRO A 9 39.37 -11.34 -17.84
C PRO A 9 37.98 -11.99 -17.71
N PRO A 10 37.90 -13.28 -17.29
CA PRO A 10 36.62 -13.97 -17.12
C PRO A 10 35.82 -13.34 -15.97
N ASN A 11 34.59 -13.03 -16.29
CA ASN A 11 33.59 -12.47 -15.38
C ASN A 11 33.40 -13.41 -14.18
N GLY A 12 34.02 -13.06 -13.05
CA GLY A 12 33.85 -13.78 -11.78
C GLY A 12 32.41 -13.76 -11.35
N GLY A 13 31.76 -14.90 -11.51
CA GLY A 13 30.37 -15.11 -11.05
C GLY A 13 30.25 -14.85 -9.55
N HIS A 14 29.79 -13.67 -9.18
CA HIS A 14 29.35 -13.40 -7.82
C HIS A 14 28.16 -14.29 -7.53
N ARG A 15 28.38 -15.45 -6.90
CA ARG A 15 27.36 -16.21 -6.21
C ARG A 15 26.65 -15.24 -5.26
N ARG A 16 25.48 -14.77 -5.66
CA ARG A 16 24.56 -14.05 -4.78
C ARG A 16 24.23 -15.02 -3.63
N LYS A 17 24.88 -14.80 -2.48
CA LYS A 17 24.51 -15.44 -1.22
C LYS A 17 23.02 -15.17 -1.06
N GLY A 18 22.21 -16.23 -1.07
CA GLY A 18 20.77 -16.14 -0.87
C GLY A 18 20.52 -15.44 0.45
N TRP A 19 20.05 -14.21 0.39
CA TRP A 19 19.48 -13.52 1.53
C TRP A 19 18.23 -14.28 1.91
N ASN A 20 18.36 -15.13 2.93
CA ASN A 20 17.24 -15.77 3.58
C ASN A 20 16.44 -14.67 4.29
N ARG A 21 15.61 -13.95 3.50
CA ARG A 21 14.69 -12.93 4.00
C ARG A 21 13.56 -13.60 4.78
N ARG A 22 13.87 -14.14 5.95
CA ARG A 22 12.87 -14.19 7.00
C ARG A 22 12.75 -12.77 7.54
N GLY A 23 11.99 -11.93 6.85
CA GLY A 23 11.57 -10.64 7.38
C GLY A 23 10.83 -10.85 8.71
N PRO A 24 10.79 -9.83 9.57
CA PRO A 24 10.04 -9.86 10.82
C PRO A 24 8.64 -10.36 10.50
N GLY A 25 8.17 -11.33 11.30
CA GLY A 25 7.00 -12.15 11.02
C GLY A 25 5.87 -11.36 10.40
N ARG A 26 5.52 -11.74 9.19
CA ARG A 26 4.45 -11.13 8.39
C ARG A 26 3.15 -11.31 9.17
N VAL A 27 2.71 -10.29 9.91
CA VAL A 27 1.42 -10.30 10.59
C VAL A 27 0.35 -10.35 9.50
N GLN A 28 -0.19 -11.51 9.28
CA GLN A 28 -1.29 -11.71 8.33
C GLN A 28 -2.55 -11.17 8.98
N ILE A 29 -3.10 -10.06 8.47
CA ILE A 29 -4.36 -9.51 8.96
C ILE A 29 -5.48 -10.39 8.40
N SER A 30 -5.99 -11.31 9.22
CA SER A 30 -7.02 -12.27 8.84
C SER A 30 -8.44 -11.72 8.99
N VAL A 31 -8.66 -10.43 8.67
CA VAL A 31 -9.99 -9.81 8.77
C VAL A 31 -10.66 -9.80 7.42
N LYS A 32 -11.84 -10.44 7.32
CA LYS A 32 -12.66 -10.46 6.11
C LYS A 32 -13.27 -9.08 5.86
N THR A 33 -12.92 -8.47 4.74
CA THR A 33 -13.58 -7.24 4.25
C THR A 33 -14.84 -7.57 3.46
N LEU A 34 -15.85 -6.70 3.57
CA LEU A 34 -17.11 -6.78 2.85
C LEU A 34 -17.17 -5.64 1.84
N LYS A 35 -17.54 -5.96 0.61
CA LYS A 35 -17.61 -4.97 -0.49
C LYS A 35 -18.98 -5.04 -1.16
N GLY A 36 -19.65 -3.89 -1.28
CA GLY A 36 -20.91 -3.79 -2.03
C GLY A 36 -20.62 -3.55 -3.51
N THR A 37 -20.96 -4.50 -4.36
CA THR A 37 -20.80 -4.42 -5.82
C THR A 37 -22.06 -3.85 -6.48
N THR A 38 -23.24 -4.25 -6.03
CA THR A 38 -24.52 -3.78 -6.52
C THR A 38 -25.05 -2.61 -5.68
N LYS A 39 -26.05 -1.88 -6.21
CA LYS A 39 -26.73 -0.79 -5.48
C LYS A 39 -27.37 -1.31 -4.18
N ASN A 40 -28.02 -2.46 -4.25
CA ASN A 40 -28.73 -3.05 -3.09
C ASN A 40 -27.73 -3.49 -2.00
N GLU A 41 -26.64 -4.15 -2.38
CA GLU A 41 -25.58 -4.52 -1.43
C GLU A 41 -24.97 -3.29 -0.76
N ARG A 42 -24.69 -2.22 -1.50
CA ARG A 42 -24.15 -0.98 -0.94
C ARG A 42 -25.11 -0.37 0.08
N GLN A 43 -26.41 -0.32 -0.22
CA GLN A 43 -27.43 0.18 0.71
C GLN A 43 -27.52 -0.70 1.95
N THR A 44 -27.50 -2.03 1.80
CA THR A 44 -27.55 -2.97 2.92
C THR A 44 -26.33 -2.80 3.82
N LEU A 45 -25.13 -2.74 3.25
CA LEU A 45 -23.89 -2.54 4.02
C LEU A 45 -23.88 -1.16 4.71
N ALA A 46 -24.37 -0.11 4.05
CA ALA A 46 -24.50 1.22 4.66
C ALA A 46 -25.46 1.22 5.86
N ARG A 47 -26.61 0.57 5.74
CA ARG A 47 -27.57 0.42 6.87
C ARG A 47 -26.94 -0.33 8.06
N ARG A 48 -26.25 -1.43 7.79
CA ARG A 48 -25.54 -2.19 8.82
C ARG A 48 -24.41 -1.39 9.47
N CYS A 49 -23.74 -0.53 8.70
CA CYS A 49 -22.76 0.40 9.25
C CYS A 49 -23.41 1.44 10.17
N THR A 50 -24.58 2.00 9.79
CA THR A 50 -25.35 2.92 10.64
C THR A 50 -25.85 2.24 11.91
N ALA A 51 -26.19 0.95 11.83
CA ALA A 51 -26.56 0.13 12.99
C ALA A 51 -25.37 -0.26 13.90
N GLY A 52 -24.14 0.13 13.56
CA GLY A 52 -22.94 -0.19 14.35
C GLY A 52 -22.39 -1.61 14.17
N GLU A 53 -22.98 -2.43 13.29
CA GLU A 53 -22.52 -3.79 13.02
C GLU A 53 -21.21 -3.81 12.20
N LEU A 54 -21.02 -2.79 11.37
CA LEU A 54 -19.87 -2.66 10.48
C LEU A 54 -19.14 -1.35 10.72
N HIS A 55 -17.82 -1.39 10.54
CA HIS A 55 -16.97 -0.20 10.44
C HIS A 55 -16.63 0.06 8.97
N ARG A 56 -16.72 1.31 8.52
CA ARG A 56 -16.41 1.71 7.14
C ARG A 56 -14.95 2.06 7.01
N LEU A 57 -14.23 1.37 6.11
CA LEU A 57 -12.83 1.68 5.76
C LEU A 57 -12.73 2.71 4.62
N HIS A 58 -13.45 2.43 3.54
CA HIS A 58 -13.51 3.25 2.32
C HIS A 58 -14.94 3.25 1.76
N PRO A 59 -15.25 4.06 0.75
CA PRO A 59 -16.54 3.97 0.05
C PRO A 59 -16.82 2.52 -0.41
N ASN A 60 -17.92 1.95 0.07
CA ASN A 60 -18.37 0.58 -0.21
C ASN A 60 -17.47 -0.56 0.32
N ILE A 61 -16.51 -0.27 1.19
CA ILE A 61 -15.64 -1.28 1.82
C ILE A 61 -15.81 -1.20 3.34
N TYR A 62 -16.15 -2.32 3.95
CA TYR A 62 -16.50 -2.42 5.36
C TYR A 62 -15.82 -3.63 6.00
N VAL A 63 -15.74 -3.60 7.33
CA VAL A 63 -15.32 -4.74 8.16
C VAL A 63 -16.31 -4.92 9.30
N PRO A 64 -16.48 -6.11 9.89
CA PRO A 64 -17.23 -6.28 11.11
C PRO A 64 -16.69 -5.38 12.23
N ALA A 65 -17.58 -4.64 12.92
CA ALA A 65 -17.17 -3.69 13.97
C ALA A 65 -16.42 -4.39 15.11
N ALA A 66 -16.87 -5.59 15.49
CA ALA A 66 -16.20 -6.40 16.51
C ALA A 66 -14.75 -6.77 16.10
N ALA A 67 -14.54 -7.20 14.85
CA ALA A 67 -13.20 -7.52 14.34
C ALA A 67 -12.32 -6.26 14.25
N TRP A 68 -12.89 -5.12 13.87
CA TRP A 68 -12.18 -3.83 13.86
C TRP A 68 -11.72 -3.41 15.25
N ALA A 69 -12.56 -3.61 16.26
CA ALA A 69 -12.25 -3.23 17.65
C ALA A 69 -11.09 -4.03 18.25
N THR A 70 -10.85 -5.26 17.78
CA THR A 70 -9.73 -6.10 18.26
C THR A 70 -8.39 -5.77 17.61
N LEU A 71 -8.38 -5.02 16.52
CA LEU A 71 -7.13 -4.65 15.82
C LEU A 71 -6.37 -3.57 16.58
N THR A 72 -5.05 -3.69 16.59
CA THR A 72 -4.13 -2.61 17.00
C THR A 72 -4.21 -1.44 16.01
N GLU A 73 -3.76 -0.25 16.41
CA GLU A 73 -3.76 0.92 15.52
C GLU A 73 -2.88 0.69 14.27
N THR A 74 -1.76 -0.01 14.42
CA THR A 74 -0.90 -0.39 13.29
C THR A 74 -1.62 -1.31 12.30
N GLU A 75 -2.36 -2.30 12.79
CA GLU A 75 -3.14 -3.20 11.95
C GLU A 75 -4.32 -2.48 11.28
N LYS A 76 -5.00 -1.60 11.99
CA LYS A 76 -6.06 -0.74 11.43
C LYS A 76 -5.53 0.13 10.30
N ARG A 77 -4.39 0.77 10.53
CA ARG A 77 -3.70 1.60 9.55
C ARG A 77 -3.34 0.78 8.32
N ARG A 78 -2.64 -0.35 8.52
CA ARG A 78 -2.26 -1.27 7.44
C ARG A 78 -3.48 -1.77 6.64
N LEU A 79 -4.57 -2.13 7.30
CA LEU A 79 -5.79 -2.60 6.65
C LEU A 79 -6.44 -1.50 5.79
N ARG A 80 -6.46 -0.25 6.25
CA ARG A 80 -6.93 0.89 5.44
C ARG A 80 -6.11 1.05 4.17
N HIS A 81 -4.77 1.05 4.28
CA HIS A 81 -3.90 1.17 3.12
C HIS A 81 -4.05 -0.01 2.16
N LEU A 82 -4.10 -1.23 2.68
CA LEU A 82 -4.25 -2.44 1.88
C LEU A 82 -5.56 -2.45 1.08
N THR A 83 -6.65 -1.99 1.68
CA THR A 83 -7.98 -2.02 1.06
C THR A 83 -8.28 -0.80 0.18
N ALA A 84 -7.44 0.21 0.18
CA ALA A 84 -7.66 1.43 -0.61
C ALA A 84 -7.66 1.18 -2.12
N ALA A 85 -6.92 0.19 -2.59
CA ALA A 85 -6.92 -0.24 -3.99
C ALA A 85 -8.18 -1.05 -4.37
N ASP A 86 -8.93 -1.57 -3.38
CA ASP A 86 -10.11 -2.39 -3.64
C ASP A 86 -11.21 -1.59 -4.37
N GLY A 87 -11.60 -2.08 -5.54
CA GLY A 87 -12.61 -1.40 -6.38
C GLY A 87 -12.05 -0.32 -7.28
N ARG A 88 -10.74 -0.11 -7.29
CA ARG A 88 -10.05 0.76 -8.23
C ARG A 88 -9.28 -0.09 -9.21
N ARG A 89 -9.71 -0.03 -10.47
CA ARG A 89 -9.12 -0.85 -11.54
C ARG A 89 -7.67 -0.43 -11.77
N ASP A 90 -6.78 -1.42 -11.87
CA ASP A 90 -5.36 -1.25 -12.23
C ASP A 90 -4.55 -0.34 -11.27
N MET A 91 -5.04 -0.14 -10.04
CA MET A 91 -4.31 0.61 -9.02
C MET A 91 -3.34 -0.30 -8.27
N ILE A 92 -2.16 0.26 -7.99
CA ILE A 92 -1.11 -0.38 -7.19
C ILE A 92 -0.84 0.48 -5.96
N ILE A 93 -0.61 -0.16 -4.84
CA ILE A 93 -0.21 0.48 -3.60
C ILE A 93 1.28 0.79 -3.69
N VAL A 94 1.65 2.06 -3.48
CA VAL A 94 3.02 2.55 -3.69
C VAL A 94 3.54 3.34 -2.49
N GLY A 95 4.82 3.68 -2.52
CA GLY A 95 5.45 4.61 -1.59
C GLY A 95 5.30 4.20 -0.13
N ARG A 96 4.87 5.15 0.70
CA ARG A 96 4.68 4.94 2.14
C ARG A 96 3.59 3.90 2.43
N SER A 97 2.54 3.87 1.60
CA SER A 97 1.48 2.88 1.74
C SER A 97 1.99 1.46 1.50
N ALA A 98 2.87 1.27 0.51
CA ALA A 98 3.51 -0.01 0.26
C ALA A 98 4.41 -0.41 1.45
N ALA A 99 5.20 0.50 1.98
CA ALA A 99 6.03 0.26 3.16
C ALA A 99 5.21 -0.23 4.35
N LEU A 100 4.09 0.44 4.66
CA LEU A 100 3.16 0.01 5.71
C LEU A 100 2.56 -1.39 5.45
N VAL A 101 2.17 -1.66 4.21
CA VAL A 101 1.62 -2.96 3.83
C VAL A 101 2.67 -4.07 3.98
N HIS A 102 3.94 -3.76 3.72
CA HIS A 102 5.05 -4.68 3.98
C HIS A 102 5.42 -4.82 5.46
N GLY A 103 4.80 -4.04 6.35
CA GLY A 103 5.07 -4.06 7.79
C GLY A 103 6.32 -3.29 8.18
N LEU A 104 6.73 -2.32 7.37
CA LEU A 104 7.83 -1.41 7.68
C LEU A 104 7.31 -0.23 8.49
N ASP A 105 8.06 0.16 9.51
CA ASP A 105 7.79 1.39 10.25
C ASP A 105 8.12 2.61 9.36
N ILE A 106 7.19 3.54 9.30
CA ILE A 106 7.39 4.79 8.57
C ILE A 106 7.89 5.83 9.54
N ILE A 107 9.12 6.26 9.32
CA ILE A 107 9.66 7.43 9.98
C ILE A 107 9.10 8.66 9.25
N GLU A 108 8.32 9.47 9.97
CA GLU A 108 7.83 10.73 9.41
C GLU A 108 9.02 11.64 9.11
N PRO A 109 9.13 12.17 7.87
CA PRO A 109 10.21 13.09 7.55
C PRO A 109 10.07 14.35 8.40
N MET A 110 11.15 14.66 9.14
CA MET A 110 11.26 15.91 9.87
C MET A 110 11.87 16.98 8.94
N ALA A 111 11.26 18.15 8.86
CA ALA A 111 11.87 19.28 8.19
C ALA A 111 13.13 19.72 8.92
N ALA A 112 14.06 20.35 8.20
CA ALA A 112 15.22 20.98 8.81
C ALA A 112 14.75 21.93 9.94
N GLY A 113 15.23 21.72 11.18
CA GLY A 113 14.75 22.43 12.37
C GLY A 113 13.76 21.67 13.25
N GLY A 114 13.55 20.36 13.01
CA GLY A 114 12.73 19.51 13.88
C GLY A 114 11.22 19.73 13.73
N ARG A 115 10.77 20.50 12.75
CA ARG A 115 9.35 20.65 12.43
C ARG A 115 8.91 19.55 11.45
N PRO A 116 7.69 19.02 11.55
CA PRO A 116 7.15 18.14 10.53
C PRO A 116 7.27 18.83 9.16
N ALA A 117 7.72 18.10 8.14
CA ALA A 117 7.74 18.64 6.80
C ALA A 117 6.32 19.17 6.46
N PRO A 118 6.19 20.31 5.74
CA PRO A 118 4.89 20.80 5.33
C PRO A 118 4.21 19.71 4.52
N GLN A 119 3.25 19.09 5.17
CA GLN A 119 2.42 18.05 4.56
C GLN A 119 1.26 18.74 3.86
N TRP A 120 0.79 18.14 2.80
CA TRP A 120 -0.51 18.45 2.23
C TRP A 120 -1.52 18.53 3.39
N PRO A 121 -2.54 19.39 3.31
CA PRO A 121 -3.51 19.53 4.38
C PRO A 121 -4.26 18.19 4.56
N VAL A 122 -3.69 17.33 5.36
CA VAL A 122 -4.30 16.08 5.79
C VAL A 122 -4.92 16.36 7.14
N PRO A 123 -6.20 16.05 7.33
CA PRO A 123 -6.81 16.16 8.63
C PRO A 123 -5.99 15.41 9.68
N PRO A 124 -5.82 15.95 10.89
CA PRO A 124 -5.13 15.24 11.97
C PRO A 124 -5.75 13.86 12.20
N GLY A 125 -4.94 12.82 12.15
CA GLY A 125 -5.38 11.43 12.33
C GLY A 125 -5.64 10.64 11.06
N ASP A 126 -5.64 11.28 9.88
CA ASP A 126 -5.80 10.58 8.60
C ASP A 126 -4.45 10.37 7.90
N ASP A 127 -4.15 9.12 7.61
CA ASP A 127 -2.96 8.77 6.84
C ASP A 127 -3.17 9.04 5.35
N ILE A 128 -2.17 9.62 4.71
CA ILE A 128 -2.15 9.70 3.25
C ILE A 128 -1.94 8.30 2.69
N ILE A 129 -2.87 7.86 1.85
CA ILE A 129 -2.80 6.59 1.13
C ILE A 129 -2.30 6.86 -0.27
N GLU A 130 -1.16 6.29 -0.60
CA GLU A 130 -0.52 6.48 -1.90
C GLU A 130 -0.84 5.32 -2.82
N LEU A 131 -1.50 5.64 -3.93
CA LEU A 131 -1.82 4.71 -5.01
C LEU A 131 -1.20 5.19 -6.32
N ALA A 132 -0.86 4.28 -7.21
CA ALA A 132 -0.40 4.62 -8.54
C ALA A 132 -1.18 3.86 -9.62
N HIS A 133 -1.28 4.51 -10.79
CA HIS A 133 -1.89 3.93 -11.98
C HIS A 133 -0.93 4.09 -13.17
N PRO A 134 -0.72 3.03 -13.98
CA PRO A 134 0.30 3.04 -15.04
C PRO A 134 0.02 4.05 -16.15
N THR A 135 -1.25 4.32 -16.43
CA THR A 135 -1.67 5.12 -17.59
C THR A 135 -2.31 6.47 -17.26
N ARG A 136 -2.61 6.75 -15.98
CA ARG A 136 -3.18 8.05 -15.61
C ARG A 136 -2.17 9.18 -15.83
N ARG A 137 -2.63 10.27 -16.44
CA ARG A 137 -1.78 11.43 -16.76
C ARG A 137 -1.74 12.50 -15.66
N LYS A 138 -2.69 12.47 -14.73
CA LYS A 138 -2.83 13.51 -13.70
C LYS A 138 -2.69 12.92 -12.32
N PHE A 139 -2.01 13.66 -11.46
CA PHE A 139 -2.06 13.47 -10.02
C PHE A 139 -3.44 13.91 -9.53
N GLU A 140 -4.05 13.14 -8.69
CA GLU A 140 -5.34 13.47 -8.09
C GLU A 140 -5.33 13.12 -6.60
N THR A 141 -5.77 14.07 -5.78
CA THR A 141 -5.96 13.84 -4.35
C THR A 141 -7.45 13.89 -4.04
N ARG A 142 -7.98 12.83 -3.49
CA ARG A 142 -9.39 12.73 -3.06
C ARG A 142 -9.43 12.32 -1.58
N GLY A 143 -9.65 13.30 -0.72
CA GLY A 143 -9.57 13.10 0.72
C GLY A 143 -8.17 12.65 1.13
N THR A 144 -8.06 11.48 1.74
CA THR A 144 -6.78 10.90 2.17
C THR A 144 -6.04 10.10 1.09
N ILE A 145 -6.63 9.95 -0.10
CA ILE A 145 -6.04 9.14 -1.17
C ILE A 145 -5.33 10.03 -2.18
N HIS A 146 -4.05 9.81 -2.33
CA HIS A 146 -3.20 10.43 -3.34
C HIS A 146 -2.94 9.45 -4.47
N GLU A 147 -3.46 9.76 -5.66
CA GLU A 147 -3.27 8.96 -6.87
C GLU A 147 -2.18 9.58 -7.74
N SER A 148 -1.15 8.83 -8.06
CA SER A 148 -0.04 9.27 -8.89
C SER A 148 0.09 8.43 -10.16
N LYS A 149 0.81 8.97 -11.15
CA LYS A 149 1.31 8.18 -12.26
C LYS A 149 2.68 7.65 -11.88
N LEU A 150 2.84 6.34 -11.91
CA LEU A 150 4.13 5.70 -11.74
C LEU A 150 4.29 4.61 -12.80
N VAL A 151 5.42 4.60 -13.46
CA VAL A 151 5.80 3.51 -14.37
C VAL A 151 6.71 2.57 -13.59
N TRP A 152 6.38 1.30 -13.55
CA TRP A 152 7.13 0.26 -12.85
C TRP A 152 7.42 -0.92 -13.76
N GLY A 153 8.50 -1.62 -13.48
CA GLY A 153 8.81 -2.90 -14.09
C GLY A 153 8.01 -4.05 -13.44
N PRO A 154 7.88 -5.17 -14.14
CA PRO A 154 7.15 -6.34 -13.62
C PRO A 154 7.76 -6.93 -12.34
N ASP A 155 9.05 -6.77 -12.14
CA ASP A 155 9.82 -7.20 -10.98
C ASP A 155 9.67 -6.26 -9.75
N GLN A 156 9.09 -5.08 -9.95
CA GLN A 156 8.87 -4.08 -8.91
C GLN A 156 7.48 -4.18 -8.26
N VAL A 157 6.68 -5.15 -8.66
CA VAL A 157 5.33 -5.35 -8.12
C VAL A 157 5.20 -6.76 -7.57
N VAL A 158 4.72 -6.85 -6.36
CA VAL A 158 4.40 -8.10 -5.68
C VAL A 158 2.95 -8.13 -5.27
N VAL A 159 2.42 -9.31 -5.01
CA VAL A 159 1.05 -9.47 -4.52
C VAL A 159 1.08 -9.69 -3.00
N VAL A 160 0.42 -8.82 -2.26
CA VAL A 160 0.22 -8.93 -0.81
C VAL A 160 -1.27 -9.02 -0.52
N ASP A 161 -1.71 -10.13 0.07
CA ASP A 161 -3.12 -10.39 0.39
C ASP A 161 -4.06 -10.13 -0.82
N GLY A 162 -3.65 -10.59 -2.01
CA GLY A 162 -4.39 -10.46 -3.27
C GLY A 162 -4.35 -9.09 -3.95
N ARG A 163 -3.51 -8.16 -3.47
CA ARG A 163 -3.40 -6.79 -4.00
C ARG A 163 -2.01 -6.50 -4.51
N ALA A 164 -1.92 -5.76 -5.59
CA ALA A 164 -0.65 -5.33 -6.18
C ALA A 164 -0.01 -4.23 -5.32
N VAL A 165 1.25 -4.43 -4.95
CA VAL A 165 2.03 -3.53 -4.08
C VAL A 165 3.43 -3.42 -4.67
N THR A 166 4.05 -2.24 -4.64
CA THR A 166 5.48 -2.14 -5.01
C THR A 166 6.35 -2.84 -3.98
N SER A 167 7.40 -3.50 -4.48
CA SER A 167 8.40 -4.22 -3.67
C SER A 167 9.34 -3.28 -2.95
#